data_69f66ec85c839461aa529632f84367ee
#
_entry.id   69f66ec85c839461aa529632f84367ee
#
_cell.length_a   1.000
_cell.length_b   1.000
_cell.length_c   1.000
_cell.angle_alpha   90.00
_cell.angle_beta   90.00
_cell.angle_gamma   90.00
#
_symmetry.space_group_name_H-M   'P 1'
#
loop_
_entity.id
_entity.type
_entity.pdbx_description
1 polymer ?
#
loop_
_entity_poly.entity_id
_entity_poly.type
_entity_poly.pdbx_seq_one_letter_code
_entity_poly.pdbx_strand_id
1 'polypeptide(L)'
;MVFGVAVAGLQALAIMNRLGASVFAYDIRPETKEQAQSLGAIFIDSEDEKEDEGEEDVYEEYQPTGWRKLMTSLGFYSYAEPPRDRYIVEGEEEEEANSEVEDERWSQEKLDEDQKLIRERIEEMDIVITTALVPGRKAPQLVDKDMVESMKPGSVIVDLAAESGGNCELTEAGETVEHKGVKIVGPVNLPSTMPIHASQLYSRNMYN
;
A
#
# COMPACT_ATOMS: atom_id res chain seq x y z
N MET A 1 -2.86 7.17 -3.03
CA MET A 1 -3.43 5.89 -2.52
C MET A 1 -2.40 4.78 -2.65
N VAL A 2 -2.35 3.84 -1.71
CA VAL A 2 -1.45 2.67 -1.75
C VAL A 2 -2.26 1.39 -1.59
N PHE A 3 -2.08 0.46 -2.52
CA PHE A 3 -2.67 -0.88 -2.48
C PHE A 3 -1.61 -1.91 -2.09
N GLY A 4 -1.87 -2.67 -1.02
CA GLY A 4 -0.92 -3.59 -0.42
C GLY A 4 -0.06 -2.92 0.66
N VAL A 5 -0.39 -3.16 1.92
CA VAL A 5 0.24 -2.54 3.09
C VAL A 5 1.24 -3.52 3.72
N ALA A 6 2.10 -4.12 2.89
CA ALA A 6 3.28 -4.86 3.32
C ALA A 6 4.49 -3.90 3.40
N VAL A 7 5.71 -4.44 3.46
CA VAL A 7 6.94 -3.65 3.66
C VAL A 7 7.06 -2.48 2.67
N ALA A 8 6.83 -2.73 1.37
CA ALA A 8 6.92 -1.69 0.34
C ALA A 8 5.80 -0.64 0.48
N GLY A 9 4.57 -1.09 0.74
CA GLY A 9 3.42 -0.21 0.94
C GLY A 9 3.57 0.67 2.17
N LEU A 10 3.94 0.11 3.33
CA LEU A 10 4.21 0.89 4.55
C LEU A 10 5.28 1.95 4.33
N GLN A 11 6.34 1.61 3.59
CA GLN A 11 7.40 2.57 3.26
C GLN A 11 6.88 3.68 2.34
N ALA A 12 6.04 3.34 1.36
CA ALA A 12 5.41 4.32 0.47
C ALA A 12 4.50 5.27 1.26
N LEU A 13 3.64 4.73 2.16
CA LEU A 13 2.77 5.53 3.04
C LEU A 13 3.59 6.51 3.88
N ALA A 14 4.64 6.02 4.55
CA ALA A 14 5.50 6.84 5.40
C ALA A 14 6.19 7.97 4.63
N ILE A 15 6.65 7.72 3.40
CA ILE A 15 7.31 8.72 2.57
C ILE A 15 6.31 9.75 2.08
N MET A 16 5.17 9.33 1.54
CA MET A 16 4.15 10.24 1.01
C MET A 16 3.59 11.15 2.10
N ASN A 17 3.32 10.61 3.30
CA ASN A 17 2.87 11.42 4.44
C ASN A 17 3.94 12.46 4.84
N ARG A 18 5.23 12.10 4.85
CA ARG A 18 6.32 13.07 5.10
C ARG A 18 6.39 14.19 4.06
N LEU A 19 6.00 13.90 2.84
CA LEU A 19 5.93 14.89 1.76
C LEU A 19 4.69 15.78 1.83
N GLY A 20 3.81 15.53 2.81
CA GLY A 20 2.60 16.31 3.04
C GLY A 20 1.41 15.90 2.18
N ALA A 21 1.43 14.68 1.63
CA ALA A 21 0.28 14.14 0.91
C ALA A 21 -0.79 13.62 1.88
N SER A 22 -2.06 13.77 1.52
CA SER A 22 -3.15 12.98 2.10
C SER A 22 -3.04 11.56 1.59
N VAL A 23 -2.89 10.59 2.49
CA VAL A 23 -2.54 9.23 2.10
C VAL A 23 -3.67 8.28 2.45
N PHE A 24 -4.12 7.53 1.46
CA PHE A 24 -5.10 6.46 1.59
C PHE A 24 -4.42 5.11 1.42
N ALA A 25 -4.85 4.11 2.18
CA ALA A 25 -4.31 2.77 2.16
C ALA A 25 -5.42 1.73 2.01
N TYR A 26 -5.16 0.69 1.25
CA TYR A 26 -6.01 -0.47 1.12
C TYR A 26 -5.20 -1.75 1.20
N ASP A 27 -5.65 -2.72 1.98
CA ASP A 27 -5.12 -4.09 2.03
C ASP A 27 -6.26 -5.04 2.43
N ILE A 28 -6.27 -6.25 1.87
CA ILE A 28 -7.26 -7.27 2.20
C ILE A 28 -7.10 -7.85 3.61
N ARG A 29 -5.98 -7.59 4.25
CA ARG A 29 -5.65 -8.09 5.59
C ARG A 29 -6.02 -7.04 6.63
N PRO A 30 -7.04 -7.29 7.48
CA PRO A 30 -7.50 -6.33 8.47
C PRO A 30 -6.42 -5.94 9.49
N GLU A 31 -5.48 -6.83 9.78
CA GLU A 31 -4.36 -6.58 10.70
C GLU A 31 -3.40 -5.46 10.22
N THR A 32 -3.45 -5.09 8.95
CA THR A 32 -2.63 -4.00 8.40
C THR A 32 -3.22 -2.62 8.64
N LYS A 33 -4.52 -2.53 9.01
CA LYS A 33 -5.24 -1.27 9.26
C LYS A 33 -4.53 -0.42 10.32
N GLU A 34 -4.24 -0.99 11.50
CA GLU A 34 -3.54 -0.27 12.57
C GLU A 34 -2.16 0.23 12.13
N GLN A 35 -1.44 -0.57 11.33
CA GLN A 35 -0.12 -0.20 10.84
C GLN A 35 -0.18 0.99 9.89
N ALA A 36 -1.14 0.99 8.94
CA ALA A 36 -1.36 2.09 8.02
C ALA A 36 -1.76 3.38 8.75
N GLN A 37 -2.72 3.28 9.67
CA GLN A 37 -3.20 4.40 10.48
C GLN A 37 -2.09 4.98 11.37
N SER A 38 -1.22 4.14 11.92
CA SER A 38 -0.07 4.61 12.72
C SER A 38 0.92 5.47 11.91
N LEU A 39 0.93 5.33 10.60
CA LEU A 39 1.71 6.14 9.65
C LEU A 39 0.94 7.37 9.14
N GLY A 40 -0.28 7.61 9.65
CA GLY A 40 -1.12 8.73 9.27
C GLY A 40 -1.89 8.53 7.97
N ALA A 41 -2.08 7.29 7.52
CA ALA A 41 -2.92 6.98 6.38
C ALA A 41 -4.38 6.73 6.80
N ILE A 42 -5.31 7.11 5.93
CA ILE A 42 -6.72 6.73 6.01
C ILE A 42 -6.83 5.34 5.38
N PHE A 43 -7.30 4.36 6.15
CA PHE A 43 -7.48 3.01 5.66
C PHE A 43 -8.88 2.86 5.05
N ILE A 44 -8.97 2.27 3.88
CA ILE A 44 -10.24 2.04 3.17
C ILE A 44 -10.69 0.61 3.48
N ASP A 45 -11.83 0.46 4.11
CA ASP A 45 -12.50 -0.83 4.32
C ASP A 45 -14.03 -0.69 4.23
N SER A 46 -14.72 -1.82 4.20
CA SER A 46 -16.19 -1.88 4.10
C SER A 46 -16.90 -1.49 5.41
N GLU A 47 -16.17 -1.29 6.50
CA GLU A 47 -16.75 -0.89 7.79
C GLU A 47 -16.97 0.61 7.85
N ASP A 48 -16.14 1.40 7.15
CA ASP A 48 -16.23 2.86 7.12
C ASP A 48 -17.52 3.36 6.43
N GLU A 49 -18.13 2.58 5.51
CA GLU A 49 -19.42 2.93 4.90
C GLU A 49 -20.60 2.98 5.89
N LYS A 50 -20.47 2.37 7.08
CA LYS A 50 -21.53 2.35 8.09
C LYS A 50 -21.46 3.52 9.06
N GLU A 51 -20.34 4.23 9.11
CA GLU A 51 -20.13 5.37 10.01
C GLU A 51 -20.40 6.73 9.34
N ASP A 52 -20.41 6.80 8.00
CA ASP A 52 -20.56 8.06 7.23
C ASP A 52 -22.02 8.62 7.19
N GLU A 53 -23.00 7.96 7.82
CA GLU A 53 -24.38 8.48 7.93
C GLU A 53 -24.58 9.45 9.11
N GLY A 54 -23.55 9.87 9.84
CA GLY A 54 -23.80 10.63 11.05
C GLY A 54 -22.77 11.51 11.70
N GLU A 55 -21.56 11.67 11.23
CA GLU A 55 -20.60 12.58 11.89
C GLU A 55 -19.84 13.45 10.87
N GLU A 56 -19.99 14.78 10.98
CA GLU A 56 -19.14 15.76 10.33
C GLU A 56 -17.69 15.53 10.80
N ASP A 57 -16.79 15.23 9.85
CA ASP A 57 -15.35 15.08 10.09
C ASP A 57 -14.77 16.30 10.79
N VAL A 58 -14.66 16.25 12.10
CA VAL A 58 -13.76 17.12 12.86
C VAL A 58 -12.36 16.57 12.66
N TYR A 59 -11.62 17.11 11.69
CA TYR A 59 -10.19 16.90 11.58
C TYR A 59 -9.53 17.41 12.86
N GLU A 60 -9.38 16.55 13.87
CA GLU A 60 -8.48 16.85 14.99
C GLU A 60 -7.05 16.90 14.45
N GLU A 61 -6.54 18.11 14.32
CA GLU A 61 -5.14 18.37 13.98
C GLU A 61 -4.26 17.54 14.92
N TYR A 62 -3.60 16.50 14.38
CA TYR A 62 -2.74 15.57 15.13
C TYR A 62 -1.70 16.36 15.92
N GLN A 63 -1.92 16.52 17.22
CA GLN A 63 -0.98 17.14 18.14
C GLN A 63 -0.02 16.07 18.70
N PRO A 64 1.25 16.07 18.32
CA PRO A 64 2.21 15.09 18.83
C PRO A 64 2.33 15.21 20.35
N THR A 65 2.17 14.10 21.05
CA THR A 65 2.28 14.04 22.51
C THR A 65 3.67 14.41 23.03
N GLY A 66 3.76 15.00 24.20
CA GLY A 66 4.87 15.77 24.79
C GLY A 66 6.32 15.33 24.50
N TRP A 67 6.68 14.05 24.58
CA TRP A 67 8.05 13.60 24.33
C TRP A 67 8.42 13.59 22.83
N ARG A 68 7.46 13.34 21.92
CA ARG A 68 7.66 13.46 20.47
C ARG A 68 7.93 14.89 20.04
N LYS A 69 7.26 15.89 20.66
CA LYS A 69 7.57 17.31 20.47
C LYS A 69 9.01 17.65 20.85
N LEU A 70 9.49 17.07 21.95
CA LEU A 70 10.86 17.29 22.42
C LEU A 70 11.89 16.67 21.45
N MET A 71 11.64 15.46 20.95
CA MET A 71 12.56 14.76 20.05
C MET A 71 12.57 15.36 18.63
N THR A 72 11.45 15.88 18.16
CA THR A 72 11.39 16.64 16.91
C THR A 72 12.18 17.95 17.02
N SER A 73 12.09 18.63 18.15
CA SER A 73 12.81 19.89 18.40
C SER A 73 14.33 19.69 18.55
N LEU A 74 14.77 18.51 18.92
CA LEU A 74 16.19 18.14 19.11
C LEU A 74 16.82 17.50 17.85
N GLY A 75 16.08 17.32 16.76
CA GLY A 75 16.60 16.76 15.52
C GLY A 75 16.91 15.25 15.57
N PHE A 76 16.50 14.55 16.63
CA PHE A 76 16.69 13.10 16.77
C PHE A 76 15.45 12.37 16.24
N TYR A 77 15.46 11.96 14.97
CA TYR A 77 14.59 10.90 14.49
C TYR A 77 15.21 9.55 14.85
N SER A 78 14.76 8.98 15.95
CA SER A 78 14.96 7.55 16.18
C SER A 78 13.92 6.80 15.37
N TYR A 79 14.34 5.96 14.43
CA TYR A 79 13.53 4.85 13.95
C TYR A 79 13.22 3.99 15.16
N ALA A 80 11.96 3.98 15.61
CA ALA A 80 11.52 2.95 16.53
C ALA A 80 11.59 1.63 15.77
N GLU A 81 12.54 0.78 16.12
CA GLU A 81 12.57 -0.59 15.64
C GLU A 81 11.23 -1.24 16.05
N PRO A 82 10.57 -1.95 15.13
CA PRO A 82 9.41 -2.75 15.51
C PRO A 82 9.86 -3.80 16.53
N PRO A 83 9.03 -4.17 17.50
CA PRO A 83 9.40 -5.16 18.52
C PRO A 83 9.83 -6.47 17.85
N ARG A 84 10.98 -6.99 18.25
CA ARG A 84 11.67 -8.16 17.67
C ARG A 84 10.96 -9.50 17.89
N ASP A 85 9.85 -9.51 18.60
CA ASP A 85 9.29 -10.73 19.19
C ASP A 85 8.22 -11.40 18.30
N ARG A 86 8.04 -10.99 17.06
CA ARG A 86 6.93 -11.44 16.23
C ARG A 86 7.30 -12.32 15.01
N TYR A 87 8.55 -12.83 14.97
CA TYR A 87 8.96 -13.80 13.93
C TYR A 87 9.36 -15.13 14.59
N ILE A 88 8.44 -15.76 15.31
CA ILE A 88 8.54 -17.19 15.62
C ILE A 88 7.71 -17.91 14.56
N VAL A 89 8.39 -18.58 13.66
CA VAL A 89 7.78 -19.50 12.69
C VAL A 89 7.41 -20.75 13.47
N GLU A 90 6.14 -20.92 13.81
CA GLU A 90 5.58 -22.19 14.28
C GLU A 90 4.91 -22.90 13.11
N GLY A 91 5.41 -24.06 12.78
CA GLY A 91 4.87 -25.30 12.27
C GLY A 91 4.03 -25.35 10.98
N GLU A 92 4.34 -26.34 10.19
CA GLU A 92 3.75 -26.70 8.87
C GLU A 92 2.21 -26.84 8.83
N GLU A 93 1.53 -26.97 9.97
CA GLU A 93 0.05 -27.01 10.06
C GLU A 93 -0.61 -25.63 9.90
N GLU A 94 0.14 -24.54 10.14
CA GLU A 94 -0.35 -23.17 9.90
C GLU A 94 -0.26 -22.76 8.41
N GLU A 95 0.59 -23.41 7.61
CA GLU A 95 0.72 -23.10 6.19
C GLU A 95 -0.51 -23.56 5.39
N GLU A 96 -1.11 -24.73 5.71
CA GLU A 96 -2.32 -25.21 5.03
C GLU A 96 -3.54 -24.38 5.42
N ALA A 97 -3.74 -24.06 6.68
CA ALA A 97 -4.83 -23.20 7.14
C ALA A 97 -4.71 -21.77 6.60
N ASN A 98 -3.49 -21.25 6.52
CA ASN A 98 -3.23 -19.94 5.91
C ASN A 98 -3.50 -19.94 4.40
N SER A 99 -3.23 -21.03 3.69
CA SER A 99 -3.46 -21.11 2.24
C SER A 99 -4.95 -21.11 1.89
N GLU A 100 -5.80 -21.77 2.67
CA GLU A 100 -7.27 -21.76 2.48
C GLU A 100 -7.87 -20.39 2.78
N VAL A 101 -7.44 -19.74 3.86
CA VAL A 101 -7.88 -18.38 4.23
C VAL A 101 -7.38 -17.34 3.20
N GLU A 102 -6.17 -17.51 2.67
CA GLU A 102 -5.66 -16.65 1.60
C GLU A 102 -6.45 -16.85 0.29
N ASP A 103 -6.87 -18.08 -0.02
CA ASP A 103 -7.68 -18.36 -1.21
C ASP A 103 -9.08 -17.72 -1.13
N GLU A 104 -9.71 -17.73 0.04
CA GLU A 104 -10.99 -17.05 0.26
C GLU A 104 -10.85 -15.52 0.14
N ARG A 105 -9.78 -14.93 0.66
CA ARG A 105 -9.49 -13.50 0.55
C ARG A 105 -9.34 -13.02 -0.89
N TRP A 106 -8.83 -13.88 -1.79
CA TRP A 106 -8.65 -13.59 -3.21
C TRP A 106 -9.78 -14.17 -4.07
N SER A 107 -10.94 -14.48 -3.47
CA SER A 107 -12.12 -14.88 -4.23
C SER A 107 -12.58 -13.75 -5.15
N GLN A 108 -13.19 -14.12 -6.30
CA GLN A 108 -13.67 -13.12 -7.26
C GLN A 108 -14.72 -12.19 -6.64
N GLU A 109 -15.59 -12.73 -5.78
CA GLU A 109 -16.61 -11.96 -5.08
C GLU A 109 -16.00 -10.88 -4.19
N LYS A 110 -14.94 -11.22 -3.45
CA LYS A 110 -14.24 -10.26 -2.60
C LYS A 110 -13.52 -9.20 -3.42
N LEU A 111 -12.88 -9.58 -4.52
CA LEU A 111 -12.24 -8.62 -5.42
C LEU A 111 -13.24 -7.65 -6.03
N ASP A 112 -14.44 -8.11 -6.37
CA ASP A 112 -15.50 -7.26 -6.95
C ASP A 112 -16.05 -6.26 -5.90
N GLU A 113 -16.16 -6.67 -4.62
CA GLU A 113 -16.50 -5.77 -3.52
C GLU A 113 -15.42 -4.72 -3.30
N ASP A 114 -14.17 -5.16 -3.22
CA ASP A 114 -13.02 -4.28 -3.01
C ASP A 114 -12.86 -3.27 -4.15
N GLN A 115 -13.09 -3.70 -5.39
CA GLN A 115 -13.08 -2.80 -6.55
C GLN A 115 -14.15 -1.71 -6.48
N LYS A 116 -15.29 -1.98 -5.85
CA LYS A 116 -16.31 -0.93 -5.62
C LYS A 116 -15.79 0.16 -4.71
N LEU A 117 -15.25 -0.22 -3.54
CA LEU A 117 -14.70 0.73 -2.57
C LEU A 117 -13.56 1.57 -3.16
N ILE A 118 -12.70 0.91 -3.95
CA ILE A 118 -11.59 1.56 -4.64
C ILE A 118 -12.10 2.56 -5.67
N ARG A 119 -13.14 2.19 -6.45
CA ARG A 119 -13.69 3.00 -7.55
C ARG A 119 -14.18 4.36 -7.07
N GLU A 120 -14.83 4.42 -5.90
CA GLU A 120 -15.37 5.66 -5.35
C GLU A 120 -14.28 6.66 -4.94
N ARG A 121 -13.10 6.14 -4.58
CA ARG A 121 -12.01 6.99 -4.09
C ARG A 121 -10.93 7.29 -5.12
N ILE A 122 -10.74 6.41 -6.13
CA ILE A 122 -9.60 6.49 -7.06
C ILE A 122 -9.65 7.72 -7.97
N GLU A 123 -10.85 8.21 -8.30
CA GLU A 123 -11.04 9.40 -9.16
C GLU A 123 -10.45 10.68 -8.56
N GLU A 124 -10.34 10.74 -7.23
CA GLU A 124 -9.77 11.89 -6.51
C GLU A 124 -8.25 11.80 -6.37
N MET A 125 -7.66 10.63 -6.64
CA MET A 125 -6.25 10.37 -6.40
C MET A 125 -5.35 10.95 -7.50
N ASP A 126 -4.26 11.60 -7.08
CA ASP A 126 -3.21 12.08 -7.99
C ASP A 126 -2.13 11.02 -8.20
N ILE A 127 -1.87 10.19 -7.19
CA ILE A 127 -0.86 9.12 -7.23
C ILE A 127 -1.44 7.83 -6.66
N VAL A 128 -1.28 6.75 -7.40
CA VAL A 128 -1.62 5.39 -6.97
C VAL A 128 -0.35 4.54 -7.00
N ILE A 129 -0.07 3.82 -5.92
CA ILE A 129 1.03 2.85 -5.84
C ILE A 129 0.43 1.49 -5.51
N THR A 130 0.70 0.50 -6.33
CA THR A 130 0.20 -0.86 -6.11
C THR A 130 1.36 -1.80 -5.79
N THR A 131 1.20 -2.58 -4.72
CA THR A 131 2.20 -3.53 -4.23
C THR A 131 1.59 -4.87 -3.82
N ALA A 132 0.35 -5.14 -4.22
CA ALA A 132 -0.36 -6.37 -3.85
C ALA A 132 0.20 -7.57 -4.64
N LEU A 133 0.96 -8.40 -3.96
CA LEU A 133 1.60 -9.60 -4.52
C LEU A 133 1.18 -10.83 -3.72
N VAL A 134 0.84 -11.88 -4.45
CA VAL A 134 0.60 -13.22 -3.87
C VAL A 134 1.75 -14.12 -4.31
N PRO A 135 2.54 -14.66 -3.38
CA PRO A 135 3.68 -15.52 -3.74
C PRO A 135 3.27 -16.69 -4.62
N GLY A 136 3.99 -16.90 -5.73
CA GLY A 136 3.74 -18.02 -6.66
C GLY A 136 2.48 -17.91 -7.52
N ARG A 137 1.74 -16.80 -7.47
CA ARG A 137 0.52 -16.56 -8.26
C ARG A 137 0.63 -15.27 -9.07
N LYS A 138 -0.27 -15.13 -10.02
CA LYS A 138 -0.47 -13.85 -10.71
C LYS A 138 -0.99 -12.80 -9.71
N ALA A 139 -0.51 -11.58 -9.83
CA ALA A 139 -0.99 -10.46 -9.02
C ALA A 139 -2.51 -10.26 -9.22
N PRO A 140 -3.26 -9.94 -8.16
CA PRO A 140 -4.69 -9.63 -8.27
C PRO A 140 -4.89 -8.33 -9.03
N GLN A 141 -5.92 -8.29 -9.87
CA GLN A 141 -6.27 -7.09 -10.61
C GLN A 141 -7.20 -6.23 -9.76
N LEU A 142 -6.67 -5.14 -9.21
CA LEU A 142 -7.37 -4.23 -8.31
C LEU A 142 -7.90 -2.98 -9.02
N VAL A 143 -7.18 -2.52 -10.05
CA VAL A 143 -7.51 -1.32 -10.83
C VAL A 143 -7.83 -1.73 -12.25
N ASP A 144 -9.09 -1.58 -12.64
CA ASP A 144 -9.53 -1.83 -14.00
C ASP A 144 -9.33 -0.59 -14.91
N LYS A 145 -9.57 -0.76 -16.18
CA LYS A 145 -9.44 0.30 -17.17
C LYS A 145 -10.39 1.47 -16.91
N ASP A 146 -11.62 1.21 -16.49
CA ASP A 146 -12.62 2.26 -16.25
C ASP A 146 -12.22 3.13 -15.05
N MET A 147 -11.63 2.54 -14.02
CA MET A 147 -11.03 3.26 -12.89
C MET A 147 -9.89 4.18 -13.34
N VAL A 148 -9.00 3.69 -14.21
CA VAL A 148 -7.93 4.54 -14.78
C VAL A 148 -8.53 5.70 -15.56
N GLU A 149 -9.59 5.45 -16.33
CA GLU A 149 -10.26 6.49 -17.13
C GLU A 149 -11.00 7.54 -16.30
N SER A 150 -11.37 7.21 -15.05
CA SER A 150 -12.01 8.15 -14.11
C SER A 150 -11.00 9.07 -13.41
N MET A 151 -9.72 8.68 -13.37
CA MET A 151 -8.67 9.50 -12.74
C MET A 151 -8.42 10.81 -13.49
N LYS A 152 -7.90 11.80 -12.76
CA LYS A 152 -7.57 13.11 -13.34
C LYS A 152 -6.42 12.98 -14.36
N PRO A 153 -6.47 13.66 -15.51
CA PRO A 153 -5.32 13.79 -16.40
C PRO A 153 -4.11 14.36 -15.65
N GLY A 154 -2.96 13.73 -15.78
CA GLY A 154 -1.74 14.04 -15.03
C GLY A 154 -1.50 13.15 -13.82
N SER A 155 -2.48 12.34 -13.42
CA SER A 155 -2.30 11.33 -12.38
C SER A 155 -1.32 10.24 -12.80
N VAL A 156 -0.74 9.57 -11.80
CA VAL A 156 0.27 8.53 -12.01
C VAL A 156 -0.07 7.27 -11.23
N ILE A 157 0.00 6.13 -11.89
CA ILE A 157 -0.06 4.81 -11.27
C ILE A 157 1.34 4.18 -11.35
N VAL A 158 1.88 3.74 -10.21
CA VAL A 158 3.13 2.97 -10.15
C VAL A 158 2.82 1.57 -9.67
N ASP A 159 2.91 0.62 -10.57
CA ASP A 159 2.54 -0.77 -10.32
C ASP A 159 3.78 -1.62 -10.05
N LEU A 160 4.09 -1.84 -8.77
CA LEU A 160 5.24 -2.66 -8.35
C LEU A 160 4.99 -4.17 -8.53
N ALA A 161 3.77 -4.57 -8.84
CA ALA A 161 3.40 -5.95 -9.15
C ALA A 161 3.54 -6.30 -10.65
N ALA A 162 4.06 -5.38 -11.47
CA ALA A 162 4.14 -5.53 -12.93
C ALA A 162 4.79 -6.86 -13.38
N GLU A 163 5.85 -7.31 -12.72
CA GLU A 163 6.53 -8.59 -13.03
C GLU A 163 5.62 -9.81 -12.81
N SER A 164 4.64 -9.70 -11.93
CA SER A 164 3.69 -10.77 -11.61
C SER A 164 2.35 -10.61 -12.33
N GLY A 165 2.29 -9.77 -13.36
CA GLY A 165 1.10 -9.54 -14.18
C GLY A 165 0.36 -8.23 -13.88
N GLY A 166 0.80 -7.47 -12.87
CA GLY A 166 0.27 -6.15 -12.51
C GLY A 166 -1.04 -6.18 -11.71
N ASN A 167 -1.20 -5.16 -10.87
CA ASN A 167 -2.46 -4.90 -10.17
C ASN A 167 -3.38 -3.95 -10.97
N CYS A 168 -2.87 -3.28 -11.98
CA CYS A 168 -3.64 -2.45 -12.90
C CYS A 168 -3.76 -3.16 -14.25
N GLU A 169 -4.97 -3.15 -14.82
CA GLU A 169 -5.27 -3.82 -16.11
C GLU A 169 -4.40 -3.32 -17.27
N LEU A 170 -4.06 -2.02 -17.25
CA LEU A 170 -3.28 -1.37 -18.28
C LEU A 170 -1.76 -1.39 -18.03
N THR A 171 -1.30 -2.12 -17.02
CA THR A 171 0.12 -2.23 -16.72
C THR A 171 0.83 -3.08 -17.76
N GLU A 172 1.90 -2.53 -18.34
CA GLU A 172 2.85 -3.26 -19.17
C GLU A 172 4.21 -3.35 -18.45
N ALA A 173 4.68 -4.56 -18.20
CA ALA A 173 5.90 -4.80 -17.44
C ALA A 173 7.13 -4.23 -18.16
N GLY A 174 7.88 -3.38 -17.48
CA GLY A 174 9.07 -2.70 -18.00
C GLY A 174 8.78 -1.41 -18.77
N GLU A 175 7.52 -1.06 -18.99
CA GLU A 175 7.13 0.07 -19.80
C GLU A 175 6.40 1.15 -18.99
N THR A 176 6.29 2.32 -19.60
CA THR A 176 5.41 3.41 -19.13
C THR A 176 4.34 3.65 -20.18
N VAL A 177 3.11 3.34 -19.84
CA VAL A 177 1.94 3.52 -20.69
C VAL A 177 1.23 4.82 -20.31
N GLU A 178 0.70 5.54 -21.28
CA GLU A 178 -0.17 6.68 -21.05
C GLU A 178 -1.56 6.40 -21.61
N HIS A 179 -2.57 6.49 -20.74
CA HIS A 179 -3.97 6.29 -21.11
C HIS A 179 -4.81 7.45 -20.61
N LYS A 180 -5.49 8.17 -21.52
CA LYS A 180 -6.30 9.37 -21.22
C LYS A 180 -5.61 10.42 -20.34
N GLY A 181 -4.29 10.56 -20.46
CA GLY A 181 -3.49 11.50 -19.67
C GLY A 181 -3.05 10.97 -18.32
N VAL A 182 -3.40 9.73 -17.96
CA VAL A 182 -2.88 9.03 -16.77
C VAL A 182 -1.66 8.22 -17.17
N LYS A 183 -0.57 8.33 -16.41
CA LYS A 183 0.65 7.54 -16.63
C LYS A 183 0.63 6.29 -15.78
N ILE A 184 0.81 5.14 -16.40
CA ILE A 184 0.94 3.84 -15.74
C ILE A 184 2.38 3.38 -15.91
N VAL A 185 3.10 3.24 -14.80
CA VAL A 185 4.51 2.83 -14.75
C VAL A 185 4.58 1.43 -14.20
N GLY A 186 5.00 0.48 -15.02
CA GLY A 186 5.19 -0.93 -14.65
C GLY A 186 6.67 -1.27 -14.46
N PRO A 187 7.34 -0.81 -13.39
CA PRO A 187 8.77 -1.01 -13.25
C PRO A 187 9.11 -2.49 -13.02
N VAL A 188 10.20 -2.94 -13.64
CA VAL A 188 10.77 -4.27 -13.42
C VAL A 188 12.17 -4.13 -12.87
N ASN A 189 12.60 -5.11 -12.07
CA ASN A 189 13.95 -5.13 -11.47
C ASN A 189 14.37 -3.80 -10.83
N LEU A 190 13.49 -3.20 -10.03
CA LEU A 190 13.74 -1.94 -9.32
C LEU A 190 15.09 -1.88 -8.60
N PRO A 191 15.59 -2.95 -7.95
CA PRO A 191 16.91 -2.92 -7.31
C PRO A 191 18.04 -2.54 -8.26
N SER A 192 17.95 -2.88 -9.54
CA SER A 192 18.95 -2.53 -10.53
C SER A 192 19.00 -1.03 -10.87
N THR A 193 17.89 -0.33 -10.68
CA THR A 193 17.81 1.13 -10.92
C THR A 193 18.40 1.95 -9.79
N MET A 194 18.55 1.35 -8.59
CA MET A 194 19.11 1.97 -7.39
C MET A 194 20.14 1.05 -6.72
N PRO A 195 21.21 0.62 -7.42
CA PRO A 195 22.07 -0.48 -6.99
C PRO A 195 22.80 -0.20 -5.67
N ILE A 196 23.20 1.04 -5.42
CA ILE A 196 23.86 1.43 -4.17
C ILE A 196 22.92 1.25 -2.98
N HIS A 197 21.70 1.80 -3.08
CA HIS A 197 20.70 1.70 -2.00
C HIS A 197 20.24 0.26 -1.79
N ALA A 198 19.97 -0.49 -2.86
CA ALA A 198 19.60 -1.88 -2.80
C ALA A 198 20.68 -2.73 -2.11
N SER A 199 21.97 -2.54 -2.47
CA SER A 199 23.08 -3.24 -1.84
C SER A 199 23.25 -2.89 -0.37
N GLN A 200 23.07 -1.63 0.01
CA GLN A 200 23.12 -1.19 1.41
C GLN A 200 22.01 -1.81 2.25
N LEU A 201 20.77 -1.83 1.73
CA LEU A 201 19.63 -2.44 2.42
C LEU A 201 19.83 -3.96 2.56
N TYR A 202 20.26 -4.62 1.49
CA TYR A 202 20.56 -6.05 1.51
C TYR A 202 21.66 -6.38 2.52
N SER A 203 22.76 -5.63 2.50
CA SER A 203 23.87 -5.82 3.45
C SER A 203 23.42 -5.66 4.90
N ARG A 204 22.54 -4.67 5.18
CA ARG A 204 21.98 -4.47 6.52
C ARG A 204 21.13 -5.65 6.97
N ASN A 205 20.30 -6.21 6.07
CA ASN A 205 19.50 -7.39 6.38
C ASN A 205 20.35 -8.63 6.66
N MET A 206 21.50 -8.76 5.97
CA MET A 206 22.42 -9.89 6.20
C MET A 206 23.24 -9.73 7.49
N TYR A 207 23.40 -8.51 7.99
CA TYR A 207 24.17 -8.24 9.21
C TYR A 207 23.32 -8.38 10.50
N ASN A 208 22.01 -8.17 10.42
CA ASN A 208 21.09 -8.34 11.56
C ASN A 208 20.70 -9.82 11.75
#